data_89b33f739e02b0b9ff3fc86a7b2078d4
#
_entry.id   89b33f739e02b0b9ff3fc86a7b2078d4
#
_cell.length_a   1.000
_cell.length_b   1.000
_cell.length_c   1.000
_cell.angle_alpha   90.00
_cell.angle_beta   90.00
_cell.angle_gamma   90.00
#
_symmetry.space_group_name_H-M   'P 1'
#
loop_
_entity.id
_entity.type
_entity.pdbx_description
1 polymer ?
#
loop_
_entity_poly.entity_id
_entity_poly.type
_entity_poly.pdbx_seq_one_letter_code
_entity_poly.pdbx_strand_id
1 'polypeptide(L)'
;GRFVHTEMRRLGVDDRHVVTKAAYNTPVTFCEIFPPDDFPLYFYREPSAPDLELTWEDLPLEAIRDASIFWISVTGLSKEPSRSAHHAALGARDRRRFTIADLDYRPMFWKDEETAHREVSKILPKVTVAIGNREECEVAVGERDPERAADALLEAGVELAIVKQGREGTLAKTRTERVEMPVTSVTTKNGLGAGDAFGGAICHGLLSGWSLEKTIFAASTAGAIVSSRLECSTAMPTEPEL
;
A
#
# COMPACT_ATOMS: atom_id res chain seq x y z
N GLY A 1 -21.26 2.30 4.33
CA GLY A 1 -21.04 3.00 3.06
C GLY A 1 -21.23 4.50 3.20
N ARG A 2 -22.38 5.00 3.63
CA ARG A 2 -22.63 6.47 3.75
C ARG A 2 -21.59 7.18 4.62
N PHE A 3 -21.23 6.61 5.76
CA PHE A 3 -20.16 7.15 6.62
C PHE A 3 -18.85 7.28 5.87
N VAL A 4 -18.42 6.22 5.15
CA VAL A 4 -17.16 6.21 4.38
C VAL A 4 -17.14 7.34 3.34
N HIS A 5 -18.17 7.47 2.51
CA HIS A 5 -18.29 8.56 1.53
C HIS A 5 -18.23 9.95 2.19
N THR A 6 -18.92 10.13 3.33
CA THR A 6 -18.92 11.41 4.05
C THR A 6 -17.53 11.75 4.56
N GLU A 7 -16.82 10.78 5.15
CA GLU A 7 -15.47 11.00 5.67
C GLU A 7 -14.44 11.23 4.57
N MET A 8 -14.51 10.50 3.46
CA MET A 8 -13.64 10.75 2.30
C MET A 8 -13.77 12.20 1.82
N ARG A 9 -15.00 12.67 1.62
CA ARG A 9 -15.25 14.08 1.21
C ARG A 9 -14.77 15.08 2.26
N ARG A 10 -14.98 14.80 3.55
CA ARG A 10 -14.49 15.65 4.64
C ARG A 10 -12.97 15.77 4.65
N LEU A 11 -12.28 14.68 4.29
CA LEU A 11 -10.82 14.63 4.17
C LEU A 11 -10.30 15.16 2.81
N GLY A 12 -11.18 15.65 1.94
CA GLY A 12 -10.80 16.18 0.63
C GLY A 12 -10.52 15.12 -0.43
N VAL A 13 -10.89 13.87 -0.17
CA VAL A 13 -10.73 12.76 -1.13
C VAL A 13 -11.92 12.73 -2.08
N ASP A 14 -11.66 12.72 -3.37
CA ASP A 14 -12.68 12.59 -4.41
C ASP A 14 -13.22 11.16 -4.47
N ASP A 15 -14.49 10.98 -4.16
CA ASP A 15 -15.14 9.68 -4.09
C ASP A 15 -15.95 9.31 -5.36
N ARG A 16 -15.75 10.04 -6.48
CA ARG A 16 -16.52 9.83 -7.73
C ARG A 16 -16.38 8.42 -8.31
N HIS A 17 -15.27 7.75 -8.04
CA HIS A 17 -14.97 6.40 -8.50
C HIS A 17 -15.12 5.33 -7.41
N VAL A 18 -15.65 5.70 -6.25
CA VAL A 18 -15.93 4.76 -5.18
C VAL A 18 -17.31 4.15 -5.39
N VAL A 19 -17.35 2.89 -5.80
CA VAL A 19 -18.60 2.18 -6.07
C VAL A 19 -19.23 1.63 -4.79
N THR A 20 -20.55 1.52 -4.78
CA THR A 20 -21.31 0.91 -3.70
C THR A 20 -21.79 -0.49 -4.10
N LYS A 21 -21.37 -1.51 -3.37
CA LYS A 21 -21.84 -2.90 -3.52
C LYS A 21 -22.92 -3.17 -2.49
N ALA A 22 -24.19 -2.91 -2.85
CA ALA A 22 -25.34 -2.94 -1.91
C ALA A 22 -25.60 -4.32 -1.28
N ALA A 23 -25.10 -5.41 -1.90
CA ALA A 23 -25.25 -6.77 -1.39
C ALA A 23 -24.30 -7.08 -0.21
N TYR A 24 -23.32 -6.23 0.06
CA TYR A 24 -22.25 -6.50 1.04
C TYR A 24 -22.22 -5.42 2.12
N ASN A 25 -21.88 -5.83 3.33
CA ASN A 25 -21.65 -4.91 4.43
C ASN A 25 -20.31 -4.16 4.25
N THR A 26 -20.28 -2.90 4.69
CA THR A 26 -19.02 -2.19 4.86
C THR A 26 -18.17 -2.93 5.89
N PRO A 27 -16.94 -3.35 5.57
CA PRO A 27 -16.11 -4.09 6.51
C PRO A 27 -15.73 -3.23 7.71
N VAL A 28 -15.48 -3.90 8.83
CA VAL A 28 -14.97 -3.28 10.06
C VAL A 28 -13.72 -4.02 10.49
N THR A 29 -12.72 -3.26 10.89
CA THR A 29 -11.47 -3.79 11.44
C THR A 29 -11.32 -3.29 12.87
N PHE A 30 -11.11 -4.20 13.82
CA PHE A 30 -10.72 -3.86 15.18
C PHE A 30 -9.21 -4.02 15.32
N CYS A 31 -8.59 -3.07 16.00
CA CYS A 31 -7.18 -3.10 16.36
C CYS A 31 -7.06 -3.16 17.86
N GLU A 32 -6.44 -4.20 18.39
CA GLU A 32 -5.95 -4.19 19.76
C GLU A 32 -4.64 -3.41 19.83
N ILE A 33 -4.44 -2.67 20.91
CA ILE A 33 -3.33 -1.73 21.02
C ILE A 33 -2.46 -2.11 22.21
N PHE A 34 -1.33 -2.76 21.93
CA PHE A 34 -0.31 -3.14 22.90
C PHE A 34 1.05 -2.48 22.55
N PRO A 35 1.21 -1.18 22.89
CA PRO A 35 2.46 -0.50 22.56
C PRO A 35 3.66 -1.15 23.25
N PRO A 36 4.85 -1.11 22.65
CA PRO A 36 5.18 -0.29 21.46
C PRO A 36 5.06 -1.03 20.13
N ASP A 37 4.83 -2.35 20.09
CA ASP A 37 5.11 -3.14 18.88
C ASP A 37 3.99 -4.10 18.48
N ASP A 38 2.96 -4.30 19.29
CA ASP A 38 1.94 -5.29 19.03
C ASP A 38 0.57 -4.63 18.81
N PHE A 39 0.02 -4.80 17.60
CA PHE A 39 -1.22 -4.18 17.14
C PHE A 39 -2.06 -5.18 16.35
N PRO A 40 -2.59 -6.24 16.99
CA PRO A 40 -3.37 -7.27 16.32
C PRO A 40 -4.62 -6.71 15.64
N LEU A 41 -4.87 -7.16 14.42
CA LEU A 41 -6.00 -6.73 13.59
C LEU A 41 -7.01 -7.86 13.42
N TYR A 42 -8.28 -7.56 13.66
CA TYR A 42 -9.41 -8.46 13.49
C TYR A 42 -10.35 -7.92 12.42
N PHE A 43 -10.43 -8.63 11.31
CA PHE A 43 -11.17 -8.21 10.12
C PHE A 43 -12.56 -8.86 10.07
N TYR A 44 -13.59 -8.04 10.03
CA TYR A 44 -14.97 -8.48 9.84
C TYR A 44 -15.39 -8.18 8.40
N ARG A 45 -15.23 -9.19 7.50
CA ARG A 45 -15.39 -9.07 6.05
C ARG A 45 -16.26 -10.20 5.46
N GLU A 46 -17.12 -10.81 6.27
CA GLU A 46 -17.96 -11.94 5.85
C GLU A 46 -19.34 -11.50 5.33
N PRO A 47 -19.90 -12.19 4.31
CA PRO A 47 -19.31 -13.32 3.54
C PRO A 47 -18.25 -12.83 2.54
N SER A 48 -18.13 -11.55 2.27
CA SER A 48 -17.10 -10.88 1.49
C SER A 48 -17.14 -9.38 1.77
N ALA A 49 -16.15 -8.64 1.31
CA ALA A 49 -16.11 -7.19 1.42
C ALA A 49 -16.25 -6.54 0.03
N PRO A 50 -16.85 -5.33 -0.08
CA PRO A 50 -17.09 -4.65 -1.34
C PRO A 50 -15.87 -4.50 -2.24
N ASP A 51 -14.69 -4.30 -1.67
CA ASP A 51 -13.42 -4.16 -2.41
C ASP A 51 -12.96 -5.45 -3.09
N LEU A 52 -13.34 -6.63 -2.55
CA LEU A 52 -13.09 -7.93 -3.17
C LEU A 52 -14.15 -8.33 -4.23
N GLU A 53 -15.20 -7.54 -4.35
CA GLU A 53 -16.30 -7.75 -5.30
C GLU A 53 -16.26 -6.75 -6.47
N LEU A 54 -15.11 -6.10 -6.67
CA LEU A 54 -14.88 -5.26 -7.85
C LEU A 54 -14.77 -6.12 -9.10
N THR A 55 -15.48 -5.71 -10.15
CA THR A 55 -15.41 -6.32 -11.48
C THR A 55 -14.78 -5.33 -12.47
N TRP A 56 -14.44 -5.78 -13.66
CA TRP A 56 -13.87 -4.89 -14.68
C TRP A 56 -14.83 -3.78 -15.11
N GLU A 57 -16.15 -4.01 -15.01
CA GLU A 57 -17.19 -3.03 -15.32
C GLU A 57 -17.24 -1.87 -14.31
N ASP A 58 -16.75 -2.09 -13.09
CA ASP A 58 -16.66 -1.05 -12.06
C ASP A 58 -15.46 -0.10 -12.29
N LEU A 59 -14.53 -0.47 -13.18
CA LEU A 59 -13.27 0.25 -13.32
C LEU A 59 -13.38 1.48 -14.22
N PRO A 60 -12.99 2.67 -13.76
CA PRO A 60 -12.87 3.86 -14.60
C PRO A 60 -11.56 3.81 -15.41
N LEU A 61 -11.49 2.93 -16.42
CA LEU A 61 -10.24 2.59 -17.13
C LEU A 61 -9.51 3.80 -17.71
N GLU A 62 -10.24 4.82 -18.19
CA GLU A 62 -9.62 6.06 -18.67
C GLU A 62 -8.96 6.84 -17.55
N ALA A 63 -9.64 6.99 -16.40
CA ALA A 63 -9.07 7.65 -15.22
C ALA A 63 -7.86 6.88 -14.68
N ILE A 64 -7.90 5.54 -14.66
CA ILE A 64 -6.77 4.68 -14.26
C ILE A 64 -5.58 4.90 -15.20
N ARG A 65 -5.82 4.92 -16.51
CA ARG A 65 -4.78 5.13 -17.51
C ARG A 65 -4.10 6.50 -17.35
N ASP A 66 -4.90 7.55 -17.11
CA ASP A 66 -4.45 8.93 -17.19
C ASP A 66 -4.04 9.54 -15.84
N ALA A 67 -4.29 8.84 -14.74
CA ALA A 67 -3.86 9.27 -13.41
C ALA A 67 -2.34 9.46 -13.33
N SER A 68 -1.87 10.48 -12.61
CA SER A 68 -0.44 10.68 -12.37
C SER A 68 0.16 9.55 -11.53
N ILE A 69 -0.60 9.02 -10.56
CA ILE A 69 -0.29 7.82 -9.79
C ILE A 69 -1.47 6.86 -9.87
N PHE A 70 -1.19 5.58 -10.06
CA PHE A 70 -2.13 4.50 -9.86
C PHE A 70 -1.59 3.55 -8.79
N TRP A 71 -2.32 3.38 -7.70
CA TRP A 71 -1.95 2.56 -6.55
C TRP A 71 -2.86 1.34 -6.45
N ILE A 72 -2.27 0.17 -6.27
CA ILE A 72 -2.98 -1.05 -5.94
C ILE A 72 -2.41 -1.68 -4.66
N SER A 73 -3.26 -2.38 -3.90
CA SER A 73 -2.85 -3.27 -2.82
C SER A 73 -2.97 -4.72 -3.27
N VAL A 74 -2.00 -5.57 -2.93
CA VAL A 74 -2.04 -6.99 -3.29
C VAL A 74 -3.20 -7.75 -2.62
N THR A 75 -3.79 -7.20 -1.56
CA THR A 75 -5.04 -7.73 -0.99
C THR A 75 -6.13 -7.88 -2.05
N GLY A 76 -6.22 -6.96 -3.02
CA GLY A 76 -7.17 -7.03 -4.14
C GLY A 76 -6.96 -8.21 -5.09
N LEU A 77 -5.78 -8.83 -5.06
CA LEU A 77 -5.46 -10.03 -5.86
C LEU A 77 -5.86 -11.34 -5.15
N SER A 78 -6.29 -11.28 -3.90
CA SER A 78 -6.52 -12.47 -3.07
C SER A 78 -7.70 -13.31 -3.55
N LYS A 79 -8.73 -12.70 -4.13
CA LYS A 79 -10.00 -13.35 -4.48
C LYS A 79 -10.58 -12.83 -5.80
N GLU A 80 -11.31 -13.68 -6.51
CA GLU A 80 -12.17 -13.25 -7.61
C GLU A 80 -13.49 -12.64 -7.07
N PRO A 81 -14.08 -11.67 -7.79
CA PRO A 81 -13.68 -11.11 -9.11
C PRO A 81 -12.61 -10.01 -9.03
N SER A 82 -12.26 -9.52 -7.86
CA SER A 82 -11.31 -8.40 -7.65
C SER A 82 -9.94 -8.67 -8.30
N ARG A 83 -9.43 -9.91 -8.25
CA ARG A 83 -8.17 -10.29 -8.91
C ARG A 83 -8.20 -9.98 -10.40
N SER A 84 -9.22 -10.44 -11.10
CA SER A 84 -9.40 -10.19 -12.53
C SER A 84 -9.53 -8.68 -12.82
N ALA A 85 -10.25 -7.94 -11.97
CA ALA A 85 -10.37 -6.48 -12.08
C ALA A 85 -9.00 -5.78 -11.94
N HIS A 86 -8.17 -6.19 -10.97
CA HIS A 86 -6.81 -5.65 -10.80
C HIS A 86 -5.92 -5.92 -12.01
N HIS A 87 -5.99 -7.12 -12.59
CA HIS A 87 -5.25 -7.42 -13.82
C HIS A 87 -5.72 -6.58 -15.00
N ALA A 88 -7.04 -6.33 -15.13
CA ALA A 88 -7.59 -5.45 -16.16
C ALA A 88 -7.15 -3.98 -15.95
N ALA A 89 -7.18 -3.49 -14.71
CA ALA A 89 -6.70 -2.17 -14.34
C ALA A 89 -5.22 -1.96 -14.70
N LEU A 90 -4.36 -2.91 -14.34
CA LEU A 90 -2.93 -2.89 -14.67
C LEU A 90 -2.69 -2.98 -16.18
N GLY A 91 -3.52 -3.74 -16.91
CA GLY A 91 -3.50 -3.78 -18.38
C GLY A 91 -3.83 -2.43 -18.99
N ALA A 92 -4.89 -1.77 -18.51
CA ALA A 92 -5.28 -0.43 -18.98
C ALA A 92 -4.26 0.65 -18.61
N ARG A 93 -3.61 0.50 -17.46
CA ARG A 93 -2.54 1.40 -16.99
C ARG A 93 -1.29 1.33 -17.86
N ASP A 94 -1.03 0.17 -18.47
CA ASP A 94 0.11 -0.07 -19.37
C ASP A 94 1.45 0.40 -18.77
N ARG A 95 1.66 0.08 -17.51
CA ARG A 95 2.89 0.41 -16.75
C ARG A 95 3.29 1.89 -16.79
N ARG A 96 2.33 2.81 -16.98
CA ARG A 96 2.64 4.25 -16.94
C ARG A 96 3.18 4.65 -15.56
N ARG A 97 4.07 5.60 -15.54
CA ARG A 97 4.62 6.18 -14.33
C ARG A 97 3.58 7.08 -13.63
N PHE A 98 3.32 6.96 -12.34
CA PHE A 98 3.79 5.93 -11.44
C PHE A 98 2.70 4.89 -11.23
N THR A 99 3.04 3.61 -11.38
CA THR A 99 2.15 2.49 -11.04
C THR A 99 2.74 1.80 -9.82
N ILE A 100 2.04 1.85 -8.70
CA ILE A 100 2.54 1.45 -7.38
C ILE A 100 1.82 0.19 -6.91
N ALA A 101 2.55 -0.81 -6.48
CA ALA A 101 2.05 -1.96 -5.75
C ALA A 101 2.44 -1.87 -4.28
N ASP A 102 1.45 -1.81 -3.40
CA ASP A 102 1.60 -2.05 -1.98
C ASP A 102 1.53 -3.56 -1.75
N LEU A 103 2.61 -4.13 -1.26
CA LEU A 103 2.75 -5.57 -1.03
C LEU A 103 2.01 -6.05 0.23
N ASP A 104 1.11 -5.29 0.76
CA ASP A 104 0.28 -5.50 1.96
C ASP A 104 -0.34 -6.91 2.02
N TYR A 105 0.51 -7.89 2.31
CA TYR A 105 0.11 -9.29 2.44
C TYR A 105 -0.59 -9.51 3.79
N ARG A 106 -1.79 -10.10 3.71
CA ARG A 106 -2.59 -10.48 4.88
C ARG A 106 -2.94 -11.96 4.77
N PRO A 107 -2.27 -12.85 5.51
CA PRO A 107 -2.45 -14.32 5.36
C PRO A 107 -3.90 -14.77 5.37
N MET A 108 -4.75 -14.13 6.20
CA MET A 108 -6.16 -14.49 6.34
C MET A 108 -7.01 -14.25 5.08
N PHE A 109 -6.53 -13.50 4.09
CA PHE A 109 -7.26 -13.25 2.84
C PHE A 109 -6.86 -14.21 1.72
N TRP A 110 -5.80 -14.98 1.92
CA TRP A 110 -5.25 -15.88 0.92
C TRP A 110 -5.53 -17.35 1.26
N LYS A 111 -5.62 -18.16 0.23
CA LYS A 111 -5.72 -19.61 0.42
C LYS A 111 -4.46 -20.18 1.07
N ASP A 112 -3.31 -19.72 0.59
CA ASP A 112 -1.97 -20.08 1.02
C ASP A 112 -0.95 -19.07 0.48
N GLU A 113 0.26 -19.08 1.02
CA GLU A 113 1.34 -18.18 0.65
C GLU A 113 1.83 -18.42 -0.78
N GLU A 114 1.83 -19.67 -1.24
CA GLU A 114 2.22 -20.02 -2.62
C GLU A 114 1.28 -19.35 -3.64
N THR A 115 -0.02 -19.33 -3.34
CA THR A 115 -1.00 -18.62 -4.17
C THR A 115 -0.75 -17.11 -4.17
N ALA A 116 -0.43 -16.53 -3.02
CA ALA A 116 -0.08 -15.12 -2.91
C ALA A 116 1.17 -14.80 -3.74
N HIS A 117 2.25 -15.55 -3.53
CA HIS A 117 3.48 -15.42 -4.31
C HIS A 117 3.23 -15.47 -5.82
N ARG A 118 2.50 -16.46 -6.28
CA ARG A 118 2.19 -16.65 -7.71
C ARG A 118 1.41 -15.47 -8.29
N GLU A 119 0.42 -14.94 -7.57
CA GLU A 119 -0.40 -13.82 -8.07
C GLU A 119 0.36 -12.49 -8.00
N VAL A 120 1.15 -12.26 -6.97
CA VAL A 120 2.01 -11.07 -6.85
C VAL A 120 3.10 -11.06 -7.93
N SER A 121 3.77 -12.19 -8.17
CA SER A 121 4.79 -12.30 -9.20
C SER A 121 4.29 -11.90 -10.60
N LYS A 122 3.01 -12.14 -10.91
CA LYS A 122 2.40 -11.77 -12.20
C LYS A 122 2.25 -10.26 -12.40
N ILE A 123 2.17 -9.48 -11.31
CA ILE A 123 1.96 -8.03 -11.39
C ILE A 123 3.25 -7.23 -11.29
N LEU A 124 4.33 -7.78 -10.72
CA LEU A 124 5.61 -7.06 -10.58
C LEU A 124 6.13 -6.46 -11.90
N PRO A 125 6.09 -7.17 -13.05
CA PRO A 125 6.50 -6.59 -14.33
C PRO A 125 5.60 -5.46 -14.83
N LYS A 126 4.41 -5.29 -14.23
CA LYS A 126 3.40 -4.30 -14.64
C LYS A 126 3.39 -3.04 -13.79
N VAL A 127 4.19 -3.00 -12.72
CA VAL A 127 4.30 -1.87 -11.81
C VAL A 127 5.68 -1.22 -11.90
N THR A 128 5.75 0.05 -11.52
CA THR A 128 7.03 0.79 -11.50
C THR A 128 7.59 0.95 -10.10
N VAL A 129 6.75 0.88 -9.08
CA VAL A 129 7.14 0.99 -7.67
C VAL A 129 6.53 -0.18 -6.90
N ALA A 130 7.30 -0.82 -6.05
CA ALA A 130 6.82 -1.80 -5.09
C ALA A 130 7.22 -1.38 -3.68
N ILE A 131 6.27 -1.43 -2.75
CA ILE A 131 6.46 -1.05 -1.34
C ILE A 131 6.01 -2.22 -0.47
N GLY A 132 6.88 -2.69 0.42
CA GLY A 132 6.53 -3.76 1.35
C GLY A 132 7.43 -3.78 2.57
N ASN A 133 7.03 -4.52 3.59
CA ASN A 133 7.91 -4.90 4.67
C ASN A 133 8.69 -6.18 4.30
N ARG A 134 9.58 -6.65 5.18
CA ARG A 134 10.41 -7.86 4.93
C ARG A 134 9.57 -9.11 4.65
N GLU A 135 8.47 -9.31 5.37
CA GLU A 135 7.59 -10.47 5.20
C GLU A 135 6.80 -10.39 3.91
N GLU A 136 6.29 -9.21 3.59
CA GLU A 136 5.60 -8.92 2.34
C GLU A 136 6.54 -9.12 1.12
N CYS A 137 7.81 -8.72 1.24
CA CYS A 137 8.81 -8.98 0.21
C CYS A 137 9.15 -10.48 0.09
N GLU A 138 9.26 -11.21 1.21
CA GLU A 138 9.48 -12.65 1.20
C GLU A 138 8.37 -13.37 0.42
N VAL A 139 7.11 -13.00 0.66
CA VAL A 139 5.99 -13.52 -0.11
C VAL A 139 6.06 -13.12 -1.58
N ALA A 140 6.43 -11.88 -1.89
CA ALA A 140 6.44 -11.37 -3.25
C ALA A 140 7.56 -11.98 -4.12
N VAL A 141 8.78 -12.11 -3.59
CA VAL A 141 9.99 -12.46 -4.35
C VAL A 141 10.86 -13.54 -3.71
N GLY A 142 10.43 -14.15 -2.59
CA GLY A 142 11.16 -15.21 -1.91
C GLY A 142 12.36 -14.75 -1.08
N GLU A 143 12.49 -13.43 -0.84
CA GLU A 143 13.64 -12.85 -0.15
C GLU A 143 13.19 -11.96 1.02
N ARG A 144 13.73 -12.25 2.22
CA ARG A 144 13.46 -11.50 3.45
C ARG A 144 14.56 -10.49 3.79
N ASP A 145 15.78 -10.72 3.32
CA ASP A 145 16.88 -9.77 3.44
C ASP A 145 16.58 -8.52 2.62
N PRO A 146 16.65 -7.30 3.19
CA PRO A 146 16.20 -6.09 2.50
C PRO A 146 16.95 -5.80 1.19
N GLU A 147 18.26 -6.04 1.15
CA GLU A 147 19.06 -5.81 -0.06
C GLU A 147 18.70 -6.83 -1.15
N ARG A 148 18.64 -8.11 -0.81
CA ARG A 148 18.27 -9.16 -1.76
C ARG A 148 16.82 -9.01 -2.22
N ALA A 149 15.91 -8.65 -1.31
CA ALA A 149 14.52 -8.37 -1.64
C ALA A 149 14.38 -7.21 -2.62
N ALA A 150 15.09 -6.10 -2.37
CA ALA A 150 15.10 -4.96 -3.28
C ALA A 150 15.67 -5.34 -4.66
N ASP A 151 16.78 -6.10 -4.70
CA ASP A 151 17.37 -6.58 -5.95
C ASP A 151 16.42 -7.49 -6.72
N ALA A 152 15.78 -8.45 -6.04
CA ALA A 152 14.82 -9.36 -6.66
C ALA A 152 13.57 -8.62 -7.21
N LEU A 153 13.07 -7.59 -6.51
CA LEU A 153 12.00 -6.73 -7.01
C LEU A 153 12.43 -5.97 -8.27
N LEU A 154 13.65 -5.42 -8.29
CA LEU A 154 14.20 -4.73 -9.48
C LEU A 154 14.40 -5.70 -10.65
N GLU A 155 14.85 -6.94 -10.40
CA GLU A 155 14.98 -8.01 -11.41
C GLU A 155 13.60 -8.43 -11.95
N ALA A 156 12.57 -8.45 -11.11
CA ALA A 156 11.20 -8.71 -11.51
C ALA A 156 10.57 -7.60 -12.36
N GLY A 157 11.28 -6.47 -12.55
CA GLY A 157 10.89 -5.39 -13.46
C GLY A 157 10.45 -4.09 -12.78
N VAL A 158 10.43 -4.03 -11.44
CA VAL A 158 10.16 -2.79 -10.69
C VAL A 158 11.29 -1.77 -10.93
N GLU A 159 10.99 -0.48 -10.93
CA GLU A 159 11.98 0.60 -11.09
C GLU A 159 12.45 1.17 -9.76
N LEU A 160 11.57 1.16 -8.76
CA LEU A 160 11.84 1.59 -7.38
C LEU A 160 11.29 0.56 -6.40
N ALA A 161 12.17 -0.13 -5.70
CA ALA A 161 11.85 -1.05 -4.62
C ALA A 161 12.01 -0.33 -3.27
N ILE A 162 10.99 -0.42 -2.40
CA ILE A 162 11.01 0.17 -1.05
C ILE A 162 10.71 -0.92 -0.04
N VAL A 163 11.69 -1.23 0.81
CA VAL A 163 11.61 -2.27 1.82
C VAL A 163 11.59 -1.63 3.21
N LYS A 164 10.44 -1.70 3.86
CA LYS A 164 10.24 -1.25 5.24
C LYS A 164 10.82 -2.29 6.21
N GLN A 165 11.61 -1.85 7.18
CA GLN A 165 12.32 -2.74 8.11
C GLN A 165 11.91 -2.51 9.57
N GLY A 166 10.73 -1.91 9.79
CA GLY A 166 10.28 -1.57 11.13
C GLY A 166 11.26 -0.63 11.83
N ARG A 167 11.76 -1.02 12.98
CA ARG A 167 12.71 -0.23 13.79
C ARG A 167 14.09 -0.04 13.15
N GLU A 168 14.43 -0.83 12.15
CA GLU A 168 15.69 -0.71 11.43
C GLU A 168 15.61 0.31 10.29
N GLY A 169 14.44 0.91 10.06
CA GLY A 169 14.25 1.98 9.08
C GLY A 169 13.72 1.48 7.74
N THR A 170 14.18 2.07 6.65
CA THR A 170 13.69 1.79 5.29
C THR A 170 14.85 1.77 4.30
N LEU A 171 14.89 0.76 3.45
CA LEU A 171 15.74 0.71 2.27
C LEU A 171 14.92 1.06 1.03
N ALA A 172 15.39 2.01 0.22
CA ALA A 172 14.83 2.30 -1.09
C ALA A 172 15.92 2.17 -2.15
N LYS A 173 15.63 1.46 -3.23
CA LYS A 173 16.62 1.13 -4.25
C LYS A 173 16.03 1.24 -5.65
N THR A 174 16.80 1.85 -6.54
CA THR A 174 16.62 1.80 -7.99
C THR A 174 17.85 1.10 -8.60
N ARG A 175 17.92 0.99 -9.92
CA ARG A 175 19.13 0.44 -10.59
C ARG A 175 20.38 1.32 -10.41
N THR A 176 20.23 2.59 -10.05
CA THR A 176 21.32 3.59 -10.01
C THR A 176 21.42 4.32 -8.68
N GLU A 177 20.44 4.18 -7.80
CA GLU A 177 20.39 4.92 -6.54
C GLU A 177 20.00 3.98 -5.40
N ARG A 178 20.60 4.16 -4.24
CA ARG A 178 20.32 3.45 -3.00
C ARG A 178 20.24 4.45 -1.86
N VAL A 179 19.13 4.41 -1.14
CA VAL A 179 18.89 5.22 0.06
C VAL A 179 18.53 4.29 1.20
N GLU A 180 19.22 4.45 2.31
CA GLU A 180 18.87 3.80 3.57
C GLU A 180 18.56 4.87 4.60
N MET A 181 17.33 4.85 5.12
CA MET A 181 16.82 5.86 6.04
C MET A 181 16.54 5.22 7.40
N PRO A 182 17.20 5.69 8.47
CA PRO A 182 16.89 5.23 9.82
C PRO A 182 15.45 5.59 10.19
N VAL A 183 14.90 4.87 11.17
CA VAL A 183 13.57 5.19 11.70
C VAL A 183 13.57 6.54 12.42
N THR A 184 12.53 7.34 12.20
CA THR A 184 12.26 8.51 13.01
C THR A 184 11.74 8.07 14.37
N SER A 185 12.50 8.34 15.43
CA SER A 185 12.17 7.89 16.78
C SER A 185 10.98 8.67 17.35
N VAL A 186 9.94 7.94 17.76
CA VAL A 186 8.75 8.49 18.42
C VAL A 186 8.28 7.54 19.53
N THR A 187 7.47 8.06 20.45
CA THR A 187 6.73 7.19 21.37
C THR A 187 5.52 6.63 20.65
N THR A 188 5.58 5.36 20.29
CA THR A 188 4.50 4.66 19.57
C THR A 188 3.27 4.53 20.46
N LYS A 189 2.11 4.94 19.96
CA LYS A 189 0.79 4.73 20.56
C LYS A 189 -0.02 3.70 19.78
N ASN A 190 -0.01 3.81 18.44
CA ASN A 190 -0.74 2.91 17.57
C ASN A 190 0.00 2.77 16.24
N GLY A 191 0.29 1.54 15.80
CA GLY A 191 0.97 1.28 14.53
C GLY A 191 0.05 1.30 13.31
N LEU A 192 -1.28 1.28 13.51
CA LEU A 192 -2.25 1.23 12.42
C LEU A 192 -2.30 2.55 11.65
N GLY A 193 -2.22 2.48 10.32
CA GLY A 193 -2.21 3.65 9.44
C GLY A 193 -0.81 4.23 9.16
N ALA A 194 0.24 3.77 9.87
CA ALA A 194 1.61 4.24 9.63
C ALA A 194 2.09 3.89 8.20
N GLY A 195 1.73 2.70 7.69
CA GLY A 195 1.99 2.28 6.32
C GLY A 195 1.29 3.16 5.29
N ASP A 196 0.03 3.52 5.55
CA ASP A 196 -0.75 4.40 4.67
C ASP A 196 -0.18 5.82 4.64
N ALA A 197 0.24 6.36 5.79
CA ALA A 197 0.91 7.65 5.87
C ALA A 197 2.24 7.65 5.11
N PHE A 198 3.04 6.59 5.29
CA PHE A 198 4.28 6.38 4.55
C PHE A 198 4.00 6.39 3.03
N GLY A 199 3.03 5.59 2.58
CA GLY A 199 2.65 5.51 1.17
C GLY A 199 2.13 6.83 0.61
N GLY A 200 1.31 7.56 1.38
CA GLY A 200 0.83 8.90 1.00
C GLY A 200 1.97 9.88 0.79
N ALA A 201 2.97 9.88 1.68
CA ALA A 201 4.16 10.74 1.55
C ALA A 201 5.06 10.32 0.37
N ILE A 202 5.16 9.02 0.06
CA ILE A 202 5.82 8.55 -1.18
C ILE A 202 5.12 9.14 -2.40
N CYS A 203 3.78 9.04 -2.46
CA CYS A 203 3.01 9.61 -3.57
C CYS A 203 3.25 11.12 -3.71
N HIS A 204 3.23 11.85 -2.59
CA HIS A 204 3.47 13.29 -2.59
C HIS A 204 4.88 13.63 -3.10
N GLY A 205 5.91 12.96 -2.60
CA GLY A 205 7.30 13.17 -3.04
C GLY A 205 7.51 12.88 -4.53
N LEU A 206 6.94 11.78 -5.03
CA LEU A 206 7.01 11.41 -6.44
C LEU A 206 6.32 12.45 -7.35
N LEU A 207 5.15 12.95 -6.95
CA LEU A 207 4.41 13.99 -7.69
C LEU A 207 5.11 15.33 -7.65
N SER A 208 5.76 15.66 -6.54
CA SER A 208 6.52 16.90 -6.34
C SER A 208 7.91 16.87 -6.97
N GLY A 209 8.34 15.72 -7.52
CA GLY A 209 9.68 15.57 -8.11
C GLY A 209 10.80 15.68 -7.10
N TRP A 210 10.59 15.31 -5.83
CA TRP A 210 11.62 15.33 -4.81
C TRP A 210 12.70 14.28 -5.09
N SER A 211 13.90 14.48 -4.54
CA SER A 211 14.93 13.44 -4.53
C SER A 211 14.42 12.19 -3.79
N LEU A 212 14.98 11.03 -4.12
CA LEU A 212 14.62 9.78 -3.44
C LEU A 212 14.85 9.91 -1.93
N GLU A 213 16.00 10.46 -1.52
CA GLU A 213 16.34 10.67 -0.11
C GLU A 213 15.29 11.52 0.61
N LYS A 214 14.90 12.69 0.05
CA LYS A 214 13.87 13.55 0.63
C LYS A 214 12.52 12.83 0.71
N THR A 215 12.16 12.08 -0.34
CA THR A 215 10.91 11.33 -0.40
C THR A 215 10.84 10.27 0.70
N ILE A 216 11.91 9.48 0.89
CA ILE A 216 11.95 8.43 1.92
C ILE A 216 12.02 9.04 3.32
N PHE A 217 12.74 10.15 3.50
CA PHE A 217 12.74 10.88 4.79
C PHE A 217 11.33 11.34 5.17
N ALA A 218 10.62 12.00 4.27
CA ALA A 218 9.25 12.47 4.50
C ALA A 218 8.30 11.30 4.78
N ALA A 219 8.43 10.20 4.03
CA ALA A 219 7.63 9.01 4.22
C ALA A 219 7.87 8.36 5.60
N SER A 220 9.13 8.23 6.02
CA SER A 220 9.49 7.71 7.35
C SER A 220 8.96 8.61 8.46
N THR A 221 9.04 9.93 8.28
CA THR A 221 8.50 10.92 9.20
C THR A 221 6.97 10.83 9.28
N ALA A 222 6.27 10.71 8.15
CA ALA A 222 4.81 10.56 8.11
C ALA A 222 4.35 9.31 8.89
N GLY A 223 4.99 8.17 8.66
CA GLY A 223 4.70 6.93 9.39
C GLY A 223 4.94 7.08 10.89
N ALA A 224 6.03 7.73 11.28
CA ALA A 224 6.35 7.99 12.70
C ALA A 224 5.32 8.92 13.37
N ILE A 225 4.91 9.99 12.70
CA ILE A 225 3.88 10.91 13.21
C ILE A 225 2.58 10.16 13.47
N VAL A 226 2.09 9.36 12.51
CA VAL A 226 0.86 8.57 12.69
C VAL A 226 1.03 7.56 13.82
N SER A 227 2.16 6.86 13.91
CA SER A 227 2.44 5.93 15.00
C SER A 227 2.41 6.59 16.40
N SER A 228 2.69 7.88 16.49
CA SER A 228 2.62 8.64 17.76
C SER A 228 1.20 9.10 18.11
N ARG A 229 0.23 8.92 17.23
CA ARG A 229 -1.18 9.30 17.38
C ARG A 229 -2.04 8.06 17.60
N LEU A 230 -3.27 8.25 18.04
CA LEU A 230 -4.18 7.12 18.30
C LEU A 230 -5.00 6.76 17.06
N GLU A 231 -5.44 7.77 16.34
CA GLU A 231 -6.30 7.65 15.16
C GLU A 231 -5.48 7.26 13.92
N CYS A 232 -6.19 6.85 12.85
CA CYS A 232 -5.59 6.53 11.55
C CYS A 232 -5.80 7.68 10.55
N SER A 233 -6.92 7.69 9.82
CA SER A 233 -7.17 8.66 8.73
C SER A 233 -7.18 10.13 9.18
N THR A 234 -7.63 10.41 10.40
CA THR A 234 -7.64 11.76 10.98
C THR A 234 -6.29 12.15 11.60
N ALA A 235 -5.39 11.21 11.72
CA ALA A 235 -4.04 11.39 12.26
C ALA A 235 -2.98 11.65 11.18
N MET A 236 -3.35 11.58 9.91
CA MET A 236 -2.42 11.78 8.79
C MET A 236 -1.76 13.17 8.88
N PRO A 237 -0.43 13.26 8.69
CA PRO A 237 0.28 14.52 8.76
C PRO A 237 -0.02 15.40 7.56
N THR A 238 0.12 16.69 7.76
CA THR A 238 0.15 17.70 6.70
C THR A 238 1.58 17.91 6.19
N GLU A 239 1.74 18.48 5.00
CA GLU A 239 3.08 18.78 4.44
C GLU A 239 3.96 19.61 5.38
N PRO A 240 3.45 20.66 6.07
CA PRO A 240 4.26 21.42 7.03
C PRO A 240 4.75 20.62 8.26
N GLU A 241 4.19 19.42 8.52
CA GLU A 241 4.63 18.55 9.62
C GLU A 241 5.73 17.58 9.18
N LEU A 242 5.97 17.45 7.88
CA LEU A 242 7.01 16.60 7.27
C LEU A 242 8.32 17.36 7.05
#